data_87f7fef835bd72a9b6811390e3d17228
#
_entry.id   87f7fef835bd72a9b6811390e3d17228
#
_cell.length_a   1.000
_cell.length_b   1.000
_cell.length_c   1.000
_cell.angle_alpha   90.00
_cell.angle_beta   90.00
_cell.angle_gamma   90.00
#
_symmetry.space_group_name_H-M   'P 1'
#
loop_
_entity.id
_entity.type
_entity.pdbx_description
1 polymer ?
#
loop_
_entity_poly.entity_id
_entity_poly.type
_entity_poly.pdbx_seq_one_letter_code
_entity_poly.pdbx_strand_id
1 'polypeptide(L)'
;ATWGSGIMHADWVLVGGDSEDGRHVFLVPASDAGFDDVWFMSGMSGTGSNDIVIEKAFVPQHRGMLMDIFMEGNSEGGLIHNNPVYTMPLMPFIYSEISGVFNGGLKGALDAFDATIRKRVITHSGDAVRERPHNHIQLGAAATASIIADELARGIMRDATYGSLHGMNLEDRLRLKAKTGFFVDHCRHAVNAMINRADDFCKNPPDHNYLSEESGDYPSAGEEF
;
A
#
# COMPACT_ATOMS: atom_id res chain seq x y z
N ALA A 1 16.02 -2.33 -15.57
CA ALA A 1 14.77 -2.75 -14.91
C ALA A 1 14.09 -1.52 -14.31
N THR A 2 12.77 -1.45 -14.40
CA THR A 2 12.01 -0.30 -13.91
C THR A 2 11.58 -0.47 -12.45
N TRP A 3 11.50 0.65 -11.73
CA TRP A 3 10.94 0.76 -10.37
C TRP A 3 11.62 -0.10 -9.31
N GLY A 4 12.95 0.00 -9.23
CA GLY A 4 13.74 -0.63 -8.17
C GLY A 4 13.59 0.08 -6.84
N SER A 5 12.54 -0.24 -6.08
CA SER A 5 12.29 0.35 -4.76
C SER A 5 13.47 0.15 -3.83
N GLY A 6 13.96 1.24 -3.21
CA GLY A 6 15.08 1.20 -2.27
C GLY A 6 16.46 1.10 -2.90
N ILE A 7 16.59 1.16 -4.23
CA ILE A 7 17.89 1.01 -4.93
C ILE A 7 18.97 1.96 -4.41
N MET A 8 18.60 3.16 -4.01
CA MET A 8 19.54 4.17 -3.49
C MET A 8 20.22 3.80 -2.17
N HIS A 9 19.69 2.82 -1.45
CA HIS A 9 20.15 2.40 -0.12
C HIS A 9 20.44 0.90 -0.05
N ALA A 10 20.29 0.18 -1.16
CA ALA A 10 20.50 -1.26 -1.23
C ALA A 10 21.97 -1.61 -1.44
N ASP A 11 22.47 -2.66 -0.78
CA ASP A 11 23.75 -3.28 -1.07
C ASP A 11 23.67 -4.29 -2.21
N TRP A 12 22.46 -4.80 -2.44
CA TRP A 12 22.15 -5.82 -3.44
C TRP A 12 20.86 -5.50 -4.16
N VAL A 13 20.82 -5.81 -5.46
CA VAL A 13 19.61 -5.67 -6.28
C VAL A 13 19.19 -7.02 -6.85
N LEU A 14 17.88 -7.26 -6.84
CA LEU A 14 17.25 -8.42 -7.43
C LEU A 14 16.63 -8.01 -8.77
N VAL A 15 17.10 -8.57 -9.88
CA VAL A 15 16.68 -8.20 -11.22
C VAL A 15 16.27 -9.41 -12.03
N GLY A 16 15.23 -9.27 -12.85
CA GLY A 16 14.85 -10.26 -13.84
C GLY A 16 15.65 -10.11 -15.14
N GLY A 17 16.01 -11.21 -15.76
CA GLY A 17 16.68 -11.22 -17.06
C GLY A 17 16.41 -12.52 -17.80
N ASP A 18 16.63 -12.51 -19.10
CA ASP A 18 16.46 -13.70 -19.95
C ASP A 18 17.82 -14.37 -20.18
N SER A 19 17.85 -15.70 -20.17
CA SER A 19 18.99 -16.56 -20.43
C SER A 19 18.62 -17.61 -21.48
N GLU A 20 19.59 -18.40 -21.95
CA GLU A 20 19.34 -19.44 -22.97
C GLU A 20 18.36 -20.53 -22.50
N ASP A 21 18.34 -20.80 -21.21
CA ASP A 21 17.49 -21.81 -20.56
C ASP A 21 16.19 -21.23 -19.95
N GLY A 22 15.93 -19.93 -20.14
CA GLY A 22 14.67 -19.29 -19.72
C GLY A 22 14.87 -18.00 -18.93
N ARG A 23 13.79 -17.52 -18.36
CA ARG A 23 13.82 -16.32 -17.55
C ARG A 23 14.35 -16.62 -16.15
N HIS A 24 15.28 -15.79 -15.71
CA HIS A 24 15.93 -15.89 -14.41
C HIS A 24 15.68 -14.65 -13.55
N VAL A 25 15.87 -14.82 -12.26
CA VAL A 25 16.11 -13.75 -11.30
C VAL A 25 17.58 -13.80 -10.87
N PHE A 26 18.23 -12.65 -10.84
CA PHE A 26 19.64 -12.51 -10.52
C PHE A 26 19.83 -11.59 -9.33
N LEU A 27 20.71 -11.98 -8.40
CA LEU A 27 21.16 -11.15 -7.31
C LEU A 27 22.49 -10.50 -7.67
N VAL A 28 22.48 -9.18 -7.86
CA VAL A 28 23.62 -8.37 -8.31
C VAL A 28 24.04 -7.42 -7.20
N PRO A 29 25.37 -7.24 -6.92
CA PRO A 29 25.81 -6.19 -6.02
C PRO A 29 25.38 -4.82 -6.53
N ALA A 30 24.92 -3.94 -5.65
CA ALA A 30 24.53 -2.58 -6.05
C ALA A 30 25.72 -1.77 -6.62
N SER A 31 26.96 -2.13 -6.26
CA SER A 31 28.17 -1.57 -6.86
C SER A 31 28.32 -1.81 -8.36
N ASP A 32 27.68 -2.86 -8.88
CA ASP A 32 27.73 -3.25 -10.30
C ASP A 32 26.48 -2.75 -11.06
N ALA A 33 25.60 -2.03 -10.37
CA ALA A 33 24.38 -1.43 -10.89
C ALA A 33 24.44 0.10 -10.76
N GLY A 34 23.93 0.81 -11.74
CA GLY A 34 23.54 2.20 -11.66
C GLY A 34 22.04 2.36 -11.53
N PHE A 35 21.60 3.59 -11.41
CA PHE A 35 20.17 3.91 -11.50
C PHE A 35 19.95 5.23 -12.23
N ASP A 36 18.83 5.33 -12.93
CA ASP A 36 18.32 6.57 -13.49
C ASP A 36 17.29 7.16 -12.52
N ASP A 37 17.49 8.43 -12.15
CA ASP A 37 16.61 9.13 -11.22
C ASP A 37 15.32 9.56 -11.94
N VAL A 38 14.29 8.72 -11.84
CA VAL A 38 12.99 8.89 -12.51
C VAL A 38 11.81 8.93 -11.52
N TRP A 39 12.07 8.83 -10.21
CA TRP A 39 11.03 8.69 -9.19
C TRP A 39 10.57 10.03 -8.62
N PHE A 40 9.82 10.81 -9.42
CA PHE A 40 9.24 12.11 -9.05
C PHE A 40 7.74 11.96 -8.77
N MET A 41 7.38 11.37 -7.63
CA MET A 41 6.00 11.01 -7.30
C MET A 41 5.46 11.87 -6.16
N SER A 42 4.17 12.23 -6.21
CA SER A 42 3.48 12.98 -5.16
C SER A 42 3.27 12.16 -3.87
N GLY A 43 3.26 10.83 -3.97
CA GLY A 43 3.19 9.90 -2.83
C GLY A 43 4.28 8.85 -2.92
N MET A 44 4.66 8.26 -1.78
CA MET A 44 5.72 7.25 -1.70
C MET A 44 7.09 7.72 -2.27
N SER A 45 7.34 9.03 -2.28
CA SER A 45 8.59 9.61 -2.78
C SER A 45 9.83 9.03 -2.08
N GLY A 46 9.72 8.72 -0.80
CA GLY A 46 10.80 8.14 0.00
C GLY A 46 11.22 6.72 -0.39
N THR A 47 10.47 6.02 -1.23
CA THR A 47 10.86 4.67 -1.71
C THR A 47 11.99 4.73 -2.73
N GLY A 48 12.19 5.89 -3.41
CA GLY A 48 13.24 6.06 -4.41
C GLY A 48 13.21 4.94 -5.46
N SER A 49 12.01 4.63 -5.99
CA SER A 49 11.82 3.50 -6.92
C SER A 49 12.34 3.85 -8.32
N ASN A 50 13.62 4.15 -8.40
CA ASN A 50 14.32 4.51 -9.62
C ASN A 50 14.52 3.34 -10.57
N ASP A 51 14.87 3.63 -11.82
CA ASP A 51 15.17 2.59 -12.79
C ASP A 51 16.59 2.05 -12.59
N ILE A 52 16.72 0.72 -12.52
CA ILE A 52 18.00 0.04 -12.35
C ILE A 52 18.64 -0.15 -13.73
N VAL A 53 19.89 0.30 -13.88
CA VAL A 53 20.70 0.18 -15.08
C VAL A 53 21.88 -0.76 -14.82
N ILE A 54 22.00 -1.84 -15.58
CA ILE A 54 23.12 -2.77 -15.52
C ILE A 54 23.64 -2.95 -16.94
N GLU A 55 24.82 -2.41 -17.23
CA GLU A 55 25.43 -2.54 -18.58
C GLU A 55 26.19 -3.85 -18.72
N LYS A 56 27.00 -4.18 -17.71
CA LYS A 56 27.75 -5.45 -17.61
C LYS A 56 27.94 -5.80 -16.14
N ALA A 57 27.49 -6.97 -15.75
CA ALA A 57 27.77 -7.54 -14.45
C ALA A 57 28.03 -9.04 -14.58
N PHE A 58 29.07 -9.53 -13.92
CA PHE A 58 29.28 -10.95 -13.80
C PHE A 58 28.46 -11.50 -12.65
N VAL A 59 27.51 -12.39 -12.96
CA VAL A 59 26.68 -13.05 -11.95
C VAL A 59 27.10 -14.53 -11.86
N PRO A 60 27.72 -14.96 -10.75
CA PRO A 60 28.06 -16.36 -10.57
C PRO A 60 26.78 -17.20 -10.43
N GLN A 61 26.83 -18.46 -10.84
CA GLN A 61 25.68 -19.36 -10.93
C GLN A 61 24.83 -19.41 -9.64
N HIS A 62 25.45 -19.39 -8.49
CA HIS A 62 24.76 -19.44 -7.20
C HIS A 62 23.94 -18.17 -6.85
N ARG A 63 24.05 -17.11 -7.64
CA ARG A 63 23.28 -15.85 -7.51
C ARG A 63 22.21 -15.70 -8.60
N GLY A 64 21.96 -16.73 -9.39
CA GLY A 64 20.89 -16.78 -10.37
C GLY A 64 20.03 -18.01 -10.15
N MET A 65 18.74 -17.88 -10.36
CA MET A 65 17.82 -19.02 -10.40
C MET A 65 16.71 -18.78 -11.41
N LEU A 66 16.12 -19.87 -11.92
CA LEU A 66 14.95 -19.79 -12.78
C LEU A 66 13.81 -19.02 -12.08
N MET A 67 13.18 -18.12 -12.82
CA MET A 67 12.08 -17.30 -12.32
C MET A 67 10.93 -18.16 -11.76
N ASP A 68 10.61 -19.29 -12.40
CA ASP A 68 9.55 -20.18 -11.95
C ASP A 68 9.84 -20.78 -10.57
N ILE A 69 11.10 -21.17 -10.31
CA ILE A 69 11.52 -21.67 -8.99
C ILE A 69 11.34 -20.58 -7.93
N PHE A 70 11.73 -19.34 -8.25
CA PHE A 70 11.59 -18.19 -7.38
C PHE A 70 10.11 -17.86 -7.09
N MET A 71 9.28 -17.85 -8.14
CA MET A 71 7.86 -17.53 -8.03
C MET A 71 7.05 -18.57 -7.24
N GLU A 72 7.46 -19.85 -7.34
CA GLU A 72 6.79 -20.95 -6.65
C GLU A 72 7.27 -21.19 -5.21
N GLY A 73 8.29 -20.48 -4.74
CA GLY A 73 8.84 -20.64 -3.40
C GLY A 73 9.68 -21.94 -3.22
N ASN A 74 10.13 -22.54 -4.31
CA ASN A 74 10.86 -23.82 -4.32
C ASN A 74 12.38 -23.64 -4.31
N SER A 75 12.89 -22.54 -3.76
CA SER A 75 14.33 -22.28 -3.69
C SER A 75 15.02 -23.22 -2.69
N GLU A 76 16.26 -23.62 -3.00
CA GLU A 76 17.08 -24.43 -2.07
C GLU A 76 17.24 -23.76 -0.70
N GLY A 77 17.44 -22.44 -0.68
CA GLY A 77 17.53 -21.67 0.56
C GLY A 77 16.27 -21.73 1.39
N GLY A 78 15.09 -21.71 0.76
CA GLY A 78 13.80 -21.85 1.42
C GLY A 78 13.66 -23.21 2.13
N LEU A 79 14.10 -24.26 1.47
CA LEU A 79 14.05 -25.63 2.03
C LEU A 79 14.99 -25.82 3.22
N ILE A 80 16.17 -25.18 3.22
CA ILE A 80 17.16 -25.28 4.31
C ILE A 80 16.61 -24.68 5.61
N HIS A 81 15.87 -23.59 5.54
CA HIS A 81 15.39 -22.89 6.73
C HIS A 81 14.22 -23.57 7.45
N ASN A 82 13.59 -24.56 6.83
CA ASN A 82 12.45 -25.31 7.38
C ASN A 82 11.37 -24.38 8.00
N ASN A 83 11.11 -23.25 7.35
CA ASN A 83 10.09 -22.29 7.75
C ASN A 83 9.11 -22.08 6.58
N PRO A 84 7.81 -22.30 6.81
CA PRO A 84 6.79 -22.23 5.76
C PRO A 84 6.75 -20.89 5.00
N VAL A 85 7.18 -19.81 5.62
CA VAL A 85 7.25 -18.48 4.99
C VAL A 85 8.22 -18.48 3.80
N TYR A 86 9.33 -19.19 3.90
CA TYR A 86 10.35 -19.27 2.84
C TYR A 86 9.98 -20.22 1.69
N THR A 87 8.97 -21.04 1.87
CA THR A 87 8.43 -21.93 0.82
C THR A 87 7.07 -21.48 0.29
N MET A 88 6.58 -20.33 0.76
CA MET A 88 5.37 -19.73 0.23
C MET A 88 5.62 -19.21 -1.19
N PRO A 89 4.71 -19.45 -2.14
CA PRO A 89 4.78 -18.82 -3.45
C PRO A 89 4.86 -17.29 -3.32
N LEU A 90 5.69 -16.65 -4.15
CA LEU A 90 6.01 -15.22 -4.01
C LEU A 90 4.77 -14.32 -4.02
N MET A 91 3.83 -14.54 -4.95
CA MET A 91 2.66 -13.67 -5.05
C MET A 91 1.74 -13.76 -3.84
N PRO A 92 1.39 -14.93 -3.29
CA PRO A 92 0.72 -15.07 -2.01
C PRO A 92 1.45 -14.36 -0.85
N PHE A 93 2.77 -14.45 -0.79
CA PHE A 93 3.57 -13.73 0.19
C PHE A 93 3.39 -12.21 0.08
N ILE A 94 3.55 -11.65 -1.14
CA ILE A 94 3.38 -10.21 -1.40
C ILE A 94 1.96 -9.75 -1.04
N TYR A 95 0.92 -10.53 -1.36
CA TYR A 95 -0.46 -10.18 -1.02
C TYR A 95 -0.67 -10.10 0.49
N SER A 96 -0.06 -11.01 1.25
CA SER A 96 -0.14 -10.99 2.71
C SER A 96 0.58 -9.79 3.32
N GLU A 97 1.78 -9.47 2.83
CA GLU A 97 2.59 -8.33 3.28
C GLU A 97 1.88 -6.99 3.03
N ILE A 98 1.41 -6.76 1.81
CA ILE A 98 0.70 -5.54 1.42
C ILE A 98 -0.55 -5.31 2.30
N SER A 99 -1.23 -6.37 2.72
CA SER A 99 -2.42 -6.25 3.55
C SER A 99 -2.16 -5.54 4.88
N GLY A 100 -0.99 -5.74 5.48
CA GLY A 100 -0.57 -5.04 6.70
C GLY A 100 -0.43 -3.54 6.49
N VAL A 101 0.19 -3.13 5.38
CA VAL A 101 0.44 -1.72 5.04
C VAL A 101 -0.88 -0.98 4.82
N PHE A 102 -1.78 -1.52 4.01
CA PHE A 102 -3.08 -0.88 3.73
C PHE A 102 -3.98 -0.82 4.97
N ASN A 103 -3.99 -1.88 5.79
CA ASN A 103 -4.75 -1.88 7.04
C ASN A 103 -4.23 -0.82 8.02
N GLY A 104 -2.90 -0.71 8.16
CA GLY A 104 -2.27 0.31 8.99
C GLY A 104 -2.54 1.73 8.48
N GLY A 105 -2.47 1.95 7.17
CA GLY A 105 -2.77 3.22 6.54
C GLY A 105 -4.22 3.67 6.77
N LEU A 106 -5.19 2.75 6.64
CA LEU A 106 -6.59 3.05 6.92
C LEU A 106 -6.84 3.38 8.39
N LYS A 107 -6.21 2.66 9.34
CA LYS A 107 -6.30 2.97 10.76
C LYS A 107 -5.72 4.35 11.09
N GLY A 108 -4.55 4.67 10.53
CA GLY A 108 -3.96 6.00 10.70
C GLY A 108 -4.82 7.12 10.12
N ALA A 109 -5.47 6.90 8.98
CA ALA A 109 -6.42 7.84 8.40
C ALA A 109 -7.66 8.04 9.29
N LEU A 110 -8.19 6.95 9.89
CA LEU A 110 -9.31 7.03 10.83
C LEU A 110 -8.94 7.83 12.09
N ASP A 111 -7.76 7.60 12.66
CA ASP A 111 -7.27 8.35 13.83
C ASP A 111 -7.14 9.84 13.52
N ALA A 112 -6.60 10.19 12.36
CA ALA A 112 -6.47 11.57 11.91
C ALA A 112 -7.85 12.23 11.67
N PHE A 113 -8.79 11.49 11.09
CA PHE A 113 -10.15 11.95 10.85
C PHE A 113 -10.90 12.19 12.17
N ASP A 114 -10.86 11.24 13.11
CA ASP A 114 -11.44 11.40 14.45
C ASP A 114 -10.85 12.60 15.20
N ALA A 115 -9.51 12.75 15.19
CA ALA A 115 -8.84 13.87 15.80
C ALA A 115 -9.27 15.23 15.20
N THR A 116 -9.52 15.26 13.88
CA THR A 116 -10.00 16.45 13.18
C THR A 116 -11.41 16.81 13.63
N ILE A 117 -12.33 15.86 13.67
CA ILE A 117 -13.71 16.07 14.14
C ILE A 117 -13.75 16.58 15.59
N ARG A 118 -12.93 16.00 16.47
CA ARG A 118 -12.91 16.35 17.91
C ARG A 118 -12.37 17.75 18.19
N LYS A 119 -11.37 18.19 17.44
CA LYS A 119 -10.69 19.48 17.67
C LYS A 119 -11.43 20.66 17.04
N ARG A 120 -12.27 20.42 16.06
CA ARG A 120 -12.85 21.48 15.26
C ARG A 120 -14.06 22.12 15.95
N VAL A 121 -14.07 23.45 15.94
CA VAL A 121 -15.16 24.29 16.41
C VAL A 121 -15.64 25.13 15.24
N ILE A 122 -16.94 25.33 15.12
CA ILE A 122 -17.52 26.20 14.09
C ILE A 122 -17.27 27.64 14.49
N THR A 123 -16.61 28.40 13.62
CA THR A 123 -16.12 29.73 13.91
C THR A 123 -17.23 30.73 14.28
N HIS A 124 -18.44 30.56 13.73
CA HIS A 124 -19.56 31.50 13.93
C HIS A 124 -20.43 31.16 15.13
N SER A 125 -20.75 29.88 15.33
CA SER A 125 -21.66 29.50 16.43
C SER A 125 -20.90 29.09 17.70
N GLY A 126 -19.62 28.82 17.61
CA GLY A 126 -18.83 28.24 18.71
C GLY A 126 -19.15 26.77 19.00
N ASP A 127 -20.04 26.15 18.22
CA ASP A 127 -20.46 24.76 18.44
C ASP A 127 -19.34 23.79 18.09
N ALA A 128 -19.17 22.78 18.89
CA ALA A 128 -18.21 21.70 18.58
C ALA A 128 -18.74 20.84 17.42
N VAL A 129 -17.94 20.68 16.36
CA VAL A 129 -18.27 19.84 15.19
C VAL A 129 -18.64 18.42 15.60
N ARG A 130 -18.00 17.91 16.66
CA ARG A 130 -18.27 16.59 17.25
C ARG A 130 -19.70 16.37 17.73
N GLU A 131 -20.46 17.42 18.03
CA GLU A 131 -21.82 17.32 18.58
C GLU A 131 -22.91 17.17 17.52
N ARG A 132 -22.53 17.31 16.24
CA ARG A 132 -23.49 17.18 15.14
C ARG A 132 -23.73 15.73 14.75
N PRO A 133 -24.99 15.28 14.66
CA PRO A 133 -25.35 13.89 14.34
C PRO A 133 -24.75 13.37 13.04
N HIS A 134 -24.62 14.24 12.03
CA HIS A 134 -24.03 13.91 10.74
C HIS A 134 -22.56 13.43 10.89
N ASN A 135 -21.78 14.07 11.73
CA ASN A 135 -20.39 13.71 11.97
C ASN A 135 -20.25 12.37 12.72
N HIS A 136 -21.20 12.06 13.59
CA HIS A 136 -21.25 10.74 14.23
C HIS A 136 -21.53 9.62 13.21
N ILE A 137 -22.43 9.86 12.25
CA ILE A 137 -22.71 8.90 11.16
C ILE A 137 -21.46 8.68 10.31
N GLN A 138 -20.74 9.75 9.94
CA GLN A 138 -19.53 9.67 9.13
C GLN A 138 -18.40 8.92 9.86
N LEU A 139 -18.18 9.27 11.12
CA LEU A 139 -17.19 8.58 11.95
C LEU A 139 -17.54 7.11 12.15
N GLY A 140 -18.82 6.81 12.38
CA GLY A 140 -19.33 5.43 12.49
C GLY A 140 -19.10 4.63 11.21
N ALA A 141 -19.35 5.22 10.04
CA ALA A 141 -19.08 4.59 8.74
C ALA A 141 -17.59 4.32 8.53
N ALA A 142 -16.72 5.30 8.85
CA ALA A 142 -15.27 5.15 8.74
C ALA A 142 -14.74 4.06 9.70
N ALA A 143 -15.21 4.04 10.94
CA ALA A 143 -14.85 3.02 11.91
C ALA A 143 -15.30 1.62 11.47
N THR A 144 -16.53 1.48 10.93
CA THR A 144 -17.04 0.24 10.38
C THR A 144 -16.18 -0.26 9.21
N ALA A 145 -15.79 0.66 8.30
CA ALA A 145 -14.91 0.32 7.19
C ALA A 145 -13.54 -0.19 7.68
N SER A 146 -12.99 0.41 8.74
CA SER A 146 -11.73 -0.05 9.36
C SER A 146 -11.87 -1.43 10.02
N ILE A 147 -13.00 -1.73 10.67
CA ILE A 147 -13.27 -3.06 11.25
C ILE A 147 -13.34 -4.13 10.16
N ILE A 148 -14.06 -3.86 9.06
CA ILE A 148 -14.16 -4.76 7.91
C ILE A 148 -12.77 -5.00 7.28
N ALA A 149 -11.98 -3.95 7.12
CA ALA A 149 -10.62 -4.06 6.60
C ALA A 149 -9.73 -4.93 7.49
N ASP A 150 -9.80 -4.79 8.81
CA ASP A 150 -9.04 -5.61 9.76
C ASP A 150 -9.39 -7.09 9.64
N GLU A 151 -10.66 -7.43 9.52
CA GLU A 151 -11.12 -8.81 9.33
C GLU A 151 -10.67 -9.39 7.98
N LEU A 152 -10.72 -8.60 6.90
CA LEU A 152 -10.22 -8.99 5.58
C LEU A 152 -8.70 -9.22 5.61
N ALA A 153 -7.93 -8.32 6.22
CA ALA A 153 -6.48 -8.45 6.35
C ALA A 153 -6.11 -9.72 7.13
N ARG A 154 -6.77 -9.97 8.28
CA ARG A 154 -6.59 -11.21 9.05
C ARG A 154 -6.96 -12.45 8.24
N GLY A 155 -8.01 -12.36 7.43
CA GLY A 155 -8.43 -13.44 6.53
C GLY A 155 -7.41 -13.74 5.44
N ILE A 156 -6.78 -12.69 4.85
CA ILE A 156 -5.70 -12.82 3.86
C ILE A 156 -4.49 -13.51 4.50
N MET A 157 -4.07 -13.06 5.68
CA MET A 157 -2.95 -13.65 6.41
C MET A 157 -3.20 -15.12 6.77
N ARG A 158 -4.40 -15.46 7.23
CA ARG A 158 -4.78 -16.86 7.51
C ARG A 158 -4.70 -17.74 6.29
N ASP A 159 -5.27 -17.29 5.16
CA ASP A 159 -5.29 -18.07 3.92
C ASP A 159 -3.87 -18.27 3.38
N ALA A 160 -3.04 -17.22 3.41
CA ALA A 160 -1.65 -17.29 2.99
C ALA A 160 -0.84 -18.26 3.89
N THR A 161 -0.98 -18.15 5.21
CA THR A 161 -0.30 -19.04 6.17
C THR A 161 -0.76 -20.48 6.01
N TYR A 162 -2.06 -20.72 5.88
CA TYR A 162 -2.58 -22.06 5.65
C TYR A 162 -2.02 -22.66 4.35
N GLY A 163 -2.00 -21.85 3.28
CA GLY A 163 -1.48 -22.27 1.98
C GLY A 163 0.02 -22.56 2.00
N SER A 164 0.81 -21.83 2.80
CA SER A 164 2.26 -22.12 2.92
C SER A 164 2.53 -23.45 3.62
N LEU A 165 1.65 -23.87 4.52
CA LEU A 165 1.78 -25.13 5.27
C LEU A 165 1.27 -26.35 4.49
N HIS A 166 0.26 -26.18 3.65
CA HIS A 166 -0.49 -27.29 3.02
C HIS A 166 -0.39 -27.27 1.49
N GLY A 167 0.25 -26.27 0.90
CA GLY A 167 0.27 -26.00 -0.53
C GLY A 167 -0.92 -25.17 -0.99
N MET A 168 -0.74 -24.46 -2.10
CA MET A 168 -1.77 -23.62 -2.73
C MET A 168 -1.95 -24.05 -4.18
N ASN A 169 -3.14 -24.53 -4.51
CA ASN A 169 -3.51 -24.74 -5.91
C ASN A 169 -3.86 -23.40 -6.60
N LEU A 170 -4.13 -23.44 -7.90
CA LEU A 170 -4.43 -22.24 -8.67
C LEU A 170 -5.68 -21.51 -8.15
N GLU A 171 -6.73 -22.25 -7.75
CA GLU A 171 -7.97 -21.65 -7.23
C GLU A 171 -7.72 -20.91 -5.92
N ASP A 172 -6.92 -21.46 -5.00
CA ASP A 172 -6.55 -20.83 -3.74
C ASP A 172 -5.80 -19.51 -3.99
N ARG A 173 -4.85 -19.51 -4.94
CA ARG A 173 -4.09 -18.31 -5.33
C ARG A 173 -4.98 -17.24 -5.95
N LEU A 174 -5.90 -17.64 -6.84
CA LEU A 174 -6.85 -16.71 -7.45
C LEU A 174 -7.82 -16.12 -6.43
N ARG A 175 -8.31 -16.94 -5.49
CA ARG A 175 -9.16 -16.50 -4.39
C ARG A 175 -8.45 -15.50 -3.48
N LEU A 176 -7.19 -15.78 -3.13
CA LEU A 176 -6.38 -14.87 -2.32
C LEU A 176 -6.15 -13.54 -3.05
N LYS A 177 -5.79 -13.59 -4.33
CA LYS A 177 -5.62 -12.40 -5.19
C LYS A 177 -6.90 -11.55 -5.24
N ALA A 178 -8.05 -12.18 -5.46
CA ALA A 178 -9.33 -11.48 -5.52
C ALA A 178 -9.70 -10.82 -4.18
N LYS A 179 -9.50 -11.55 -3.06
CA LYS A 179 -9.69 -11.04 -1.71
C LYS A 179 -8.81 -9.83 -1.43
N THR A 180 -7.52 -9.90 -1.79
CA THR A 180 -6.57 -8.80 -1.61
C THR A 180 -6.94 -7.60 -2.49
N GLY A 181 -7.33 -7.82 -3.74
CA GLY A 181 -7.79 -6.74 -4.62
C GLY A 181 -8.99 -6.00 -4.05
N PHE A 182 -10.00 -6.73 -3.59
CA PHE A 182 -11.16 -6.13 -2.93
C PHE A 182 -10.78 -5.38 -1.65
N PHE A 183 -9.92 -5.96 -0.83
CA PHE A 183 -9.44 -5.34 0.40
C PHE A 183 -8.73 -3.99 0.15
N VAL A 184 -7.80 -3.96 -0.81
CA VAL A 184 -7.07 -2.73 -1.18
C VAL A 184 -8.04 -1.65 -1.68
N ASP A 185 -8.98 -2.04 -2.53
CA ASP A 185 -10.00 -1.12 -3.05
C ASP A 185 -10.93 -0.60 -1.94
N HIS A 186 -11.33 -1.46 -1.01
CA HIS A 186 -12.09 -1.08 0.17
C HIS A 186 -11.34 -0.05 1.04
N CYS A 187 -10.06 -0.27 1.33
CA CYS A 187 -9.24 0.67 2.08
C CYS A 187 -9.13 2.02 1.36
N ARG A 188 -8.88 2.01 0.05
CA ARG A 188 -8.79 3.21 -0.78
C ARG A 188 -10.08 4.02 -0.75
N HIS A 189 -11.22 3.37 -0.92
CA HIS A 189 -12.53 4.03 -0.87
C HIS A 189 -12.82 4.64 0.50
N ALA A 190 -12.51 3.92 1.57
CA ALA A 190 -12.70 4.41 2.93
C ALA A 190 -11.84 5.64 3.24
N VAL A 191 -10.56 5.61 2.85
CA VAL A 191 -9.66 6.78 3.02
C VAL A 191 -10.16 7.97 2.20
N ASN A 192 -10.50 7.77 0.93
CA ASN A 192 -11.03 8.85 0.08
C ASN A 192 -12.33 9.44 0.65
N ALA A 193 -13.22 8.62 1.21
CA ALA A 193 -14.42 9.12 1.85
C ALA A 193 -14.11 10.02 3.05
N MET A 194 -13.12 9.67 3.87
CA MET A 194 -12.66 10.51 4.99
C MET A 194 -12.02 11.81 4.52
N ILE A 195 -11.15 11.76 3.48
CA ILE A 195 -10.51 12.95 2.91
C ILE A 195 -11.56 13.91 2.33
N ASN A 196 -12.48 13.41 1.50
CA ASN A 196 -13.53 14.24 0.90
C ASN A 196 -14.41 14.90 1.97
N ARG A 197 -14.69 14.21 3.08
CA ARG A 197 -15.44 14.79 4.18
C ARG A 197 -14.65 15.84 4.94
N ALA A 198 -13.36 15.62 5.17
CA ALA A 198 -12.49 16.62 5.76
C ALA A 198 -12.39 17.87 4.86
N ASP A 199 -12.34 17.68 3.55
CA ASP A 199 -12.33 18.75 2.54
C ASP A 199 -13.67 19.46 2.46
N ASP A 200 -14.81 18.76 2.48
CA ASP A 200 -16.15 19.36 2.56
C ASP A 200 -16.30 20.28 3.80
N PHE A 201 -15.68 19.90 4.93
CA PHE A 201 -15.64 20.77 6.10
C PHE A 201 -14.80 22.03 5.86
N CYS A 202 -13.83 21.99 4.97
CA CYS A 202 -13.01 23.16 4.64
C CYS A 202 -13.69 24.04 3.59
N LYS A 203 -14.31 23.44 2.57
CA LYS A 203 -14.93 24.17 1.46
C LYS A 203 -16.36 24.63 1.75
N ASN A 204 -17.10 23.86 2.53
CA ASN A 204 -18.50 24.15 2.89
C ASN A 204 -18.66 23.93 4.40
N PRO A 205 -18.16 24.83 5.26
CA PRO A 205 -18.52 24.77 6.65
C PRO A 205 -20.06 24.86 6.76
N PRO A 206 -20.69 24.12 7.67
CA PRO A 206 -22.16 24.04 7.76
C PRO A 206 -22.91 25.37 7.86
N ASP A 207 -22.20 26.46 8.11
CA ASP A 207 -22.75 27.82 8.22
C ASP A 207 -22.46 28.70 7.01
N HIS A 208 -21.89 28.16 5.92
CA HIS A 208 -21.57 28.96 4.74
C HIS A 208 -22.80 29.48 4.00
N ASN A 209 -23.98 28.92 4.24
CA ASN A 209 -25.23 29.44 3.68
C ASN A 209 -25.59 30.84 4.16
N TYR A 210 -24.98 31.33 5.24
CA TYR A 210 -25.18 32.67 5.73
C TYR A 210 -24.15 33.67 5.20
N LEU A 211 -23.03 33.20 4.63
CA LEU A 211 -21.93 34.07 4.18
C LEU A 211 -21.84 34.17 2.65
N SER A 212 -22.47 33.25 1.90
CA SER A 212 -22.39 33.22 0.46
C SER A 212 -23.11 34.33 -0.28
N GLU A 213 -23.93 35.07 0.43
CA GLU A 213 -24.63 36.23 -0.17
C GLU A 213 -23.90 37.59 0.02
N GLU A 214 -22.91 37.66 0.93
CA GLU A 214 -22.26 38.97 1.26
C GLU A 214 -20.74 39.04 1.04
N SER A 215 -20.04 37.96 0.82
CA SER A 215 -18.58 38.02 0.59
C SER A 215 -18.11 37.01 -0.46
N GLY A 216 -18.05 37.47 -1.68
CA GLY A 216 -17.70 36.68 -2.86
C GLY A 216 -16.23 36.36 -3.07
N ASP A 217 -15.40 36.20 -2.04
CA ASP A 217 -13.98 35.89 -2.23
C ASP A 217 -13.43 35.13 -1.02
N TYR A 218 -13.57 33.77 -1.05
CA TYR A 218 -12.63 32.90 -0.36
C TYR A 218 -11.90 32.06 -1.39
N PRO A 219 -10.56 32.11 -1.50
CA PRO A 219 -9.82 31.27 -2.39
C PRO A 219 -10.03 29.79 -2.03
N SER A 220 -10.33 28.98 -3.03
CA SER A 220 -10.44 27.53 -2.88
C SER A 220 -9.09 26.98 -2.39
N ALA A 221 -9.09 26.13 -1.38
CA ALA A 221 -7.89 25.51 -0.79
C ALA A 221 -7.15 24.54 -1.78
N GLY A 222 -7.28 24.75 -3.06
CA GLY A 222 -6.72 23.94 -4.14
C GLY A 222 -5.71 24.64 -5.04
N GLU A 223 -5.37 25.92 -4.81
CA GLU A 223 -4.44 26.62 -5.72
C GLU A 223 -3.04 26.88 -5.14
N GLU A 224 -2.71 26.39 -3.97
CA GLU A 224 -1.35 26.51 -3.42
C GLU A 224 -0.86 25.19 -2.80
N PHE A 225 -0.58 24.20 -3.67
CA PHE A 225 0.43 23.16 -3.35
C PHE A 225 0.91 22.52 -4.66
#